data_13c97344237f9a817b1f489b59e0ddb7
#
_entry.id   13c97344237f9a817b1f489b59e0ddb7
#
_cell.length_a   1.000
_cell.length_b   1.000
_cell.length_c   1.000
_cell.angle_alpha   90.00
_cell.angle_beta   90.00
_cell.angle_gamma   90.00
#
_symmetry.space_group_name_H-M   'P 1'
#
loop_
_entity.id
_entity.type
_entity.pdbx_description
1 polymer ?
#
loop_
_entity_poly.entity_id
_entity_poly.type
_entity_poly.pdbx_seq_one_letter_code
_entity_poly.pdbx_strand_id
1 'polypeptide(L)'
;LTGRDTYFREDLLAQAEKHQVCPYEMCLDTADWVDAVICDYNYVFDPKVHLKRFFGDGVKGDYIFLIDEAHNLVDRGRKMYSATLCKEEILETARAVKGHSAKLYRMLNRCNKRMLEYKRECDTWQVLENIGGLSLQLLNLLGEMENFLEQEHEEKVQKAVLDFSFVIQHFLNMYDLADENYV
;
A
#
# COMPACT_ATOMS: atom_id res chain seq x y z
N LEU A 1 17.69 24.79 10.25
CA LEU A 1 16.78 25.63 9.41
C LEU A 1 16.48 27.02 10.02
N THR A 2 17.22 27.49 10.98
CA THR A 2 17.03 28.82 11.56
C THR A 2 17.88 29.86 10.85
N GLY A 3 17.28 30.97 10.38
CA GLY A 3 18.00 32.10 9.82
C GLY A 3 17.66 32.49 8.36
N ARG A 4 16.66 31.86 7.76
CA ARG A 4 16.07 32.25 6.48
C ARG A 4 14.55 32.18 6.56
N ASP A 5 13.88 33.07 5.85
CA ASP A 5 12.42 33.13 5.80
C ASP A 5 11.83 32.22 4.70
N THR A 6 12.68 31.67 3.84
CA THR A 6 12.27 30.85 2.70
C THR A 6 13.27 29.75 2.42
N TYR A 7 12.79 28.53 2.17
CA TYR A 7 13.57 27.36 1.77
C TYR A 7 12.94 26.73 0.52
N PHE A 8 13.78 26.49 -0.48
CA PHE A 8 13.39 25.73 -1.66
C PHE A 8 13.81 24.25 -1.50
N ARG A 9 13.34 23.41 -2.43
CA ARG A 9 13.64 21.98 -2.42
C ARG A 9 15.15 21.70 -2.38
N GLU A 10 15.93 22.46 -3.15
CA GLU A 10 17.39 22.32 -3.20
C GLU A 10 18.06 22.65 -1.86
N ASP A 11 17.56 23.67 -1.16
CA ASP A 11 18.05 24.03 0.17
C ASP A 11 17.81 22.92 1.19
N LEU A 12 16.61 22.30 1.15
CA LEU A 12 16.26 21.19 2.03
C LEU A 12 17.09 19.94 1.73
N LEU A 13 17.29 19.62 0.45
CA LEU A 13 18.15 18.50 0.04
C LEU A 13 19.59 18.70 0.49
N ALA A 14 20.15 19.89 0.29
CA ALA A 14 21.51 20.23 0.72
C ALA A 14 21.67 20.15 2.25
N GLN A 15 20.66 20.58 3.01
CA GLN A 15 20.69 20.45 4.47
C GLN A 15 20.56 19.00 4.92
N ALA A 16 19.69 18.22 4.28
CA ALA A 16 19.52 16.80 4.57
C ALA A 16 20.82 16.02 4.31
N GLU A 17 21.50 16.28 3.20
CA GLU A 17 22.81 15.70 2.88
C GLU A 17 23.86 16.09 3.91
N LYS A 18 23.97 17.38 4.24
CA LYS A 18 24.91 17.91 5.22
C LYS A 18 24.76 17.26 6.60
N HIS A 19 23.54 17.00 7.02
CA HIS A 19 23.23 16.42 8.32
C HIS A 19 23.02 14.90 8.28
N GLN A 20 23.15 14.27 7.09
CA GLN A 20 22.93 12.83 6.87
C GLN A 20 21.57 12.34 7.38
N VAL A 21 20.52 13.12 7.12
CA VAL A 21 19.14 12.80 7.47
C VAL A 21 18.29 12.59 6.23
N CYS A 22 17.16 11.86 6.39
CA CYS A 22 16.21 11.70 5.30
C CYS A 22 15.57 13.05 4.94
N PRO A 23 15.63 13.50 3.67
CA PRO A 23 15.06 14.78 3.26
C PRO A 23 13.52 14.80 3.41
N TYR A 24 12.86 13.65 3.29
CA TYR A 24 11.42 13.54 3.50
C TYR A 24 11.05 13.77 4.97
N GLU A 25 11.72 13.09 5.90
CA GLU A 25 11.51 13.30 7.34
C GLU A 25 11.81 14.75 7.76
N MET A 26 12.85 15.35 7.18
CA MET A 26 13.18 16.75 7.42
C MET A 26 12.07 17.70 6.96
N CYS A 27 11.39 17.39 5.84
CA CYS A 27 10.22 18.16 5.40
C CYS A 27 9.04 17.97 6.37
N LEU A 28 8.80 16.76 6.86
CA LEU A 28 7.75 16.50 7.85
C LEU A 28 8.01 17.21 9.17
N ASP A 29 9.25 17.23 9.65
CA ASP A 29 9.63 17.98 10.86
C ASP A 29 9.43 19.49 10.67
N THR A 30 9.65 20.00 9.46
CA THR A 30 9.39 21.40 9.14
C THR A 30 7.90 21.72 9.15
N ALA A 31 7.05 20.77 8.75
CA ALA A 31 5.61 20.95 8.72
C ALA A 31 4.98 21.15 10.10
N ASP A 32 5.65 20.73 11.18
CA ASP A 32 5.20 20.97 12.55
C ASP A 32 5.33 22.45 13.00
N TRP A 33 6.06 23.27 12.24
CA TRP A 33 6.41 24.65 12.60
C TRP A 33 5.77 25.70 11.69
N VAL A 34 4.93 25.29 10.75
CA VAL A 34 4.30 26.19 9.78
C VAL A 34 2.80 26.33 10.04
N ASP A 35 2.24 27.48 9.65
CA ASP A 35 0.80 27.76 9.81
C ASP A 35 -0.04 27.13 8.69
N ALA A 36 0.56 26.79 7.55
CA ALA A 36 -0.13 26.19 6.42
C ALA A 36 0.77 25.19 5.67
N VAL A 37 0.17 24.09 5.24
CA VAL A 37 0.82 23.04 4.44
C VAL A 37 0.04 22.88 3.14
N ILE A 38 0.73 22.92 2.00
CA ILE A 38 0.18 22.59 0.69
C ILE A 38 0.70 21.21 0.31
N CYS A 39 -0.20 20.27 0.10
CA CYS A 39 0.17 18.89 -0.22
C CYS A 39 -0.88 18.22 -1.11
N ASP A 40 -0.58 17.04 -1.62
CA ASP A 40 -1.57 16.17 -2.24
C ASP A 40 -2.56 15.67 -1.18
N TYR A 41 -3.84 15.57 -1.53
CA TYR A 41 -4.89 15.10 -0.62
C TYR A 41 -4.71 13.65 -0.17
N ASN A 42 -3.87 12.86 -0.82
CA ASN A 42 -3.49 11.53 -0.35
C ASN A 42 -2.86 11.59 1.05
N TYR A 43 -2.10 12.65 1.35
CA TYR A 43 -1.48 12.84 2.67
C TYR A 43 -2.50 13.08 3.79
N VAL A 44 -3.76 13.36 3.45
CA VAL A 44 -4.85 13.53 4.41
C VAL A 44 -5.78 12.32 4.42
N PHE A 45 -6.17 11.82 3.25
CA PHE A 45 -7.30 10.91 3.09
C PHE A 45 -6.93 9.46 2.77
N ASP A 46 -5.72 9.20 2.25
CA ASP A 46 -5.34 7.84 1.89
C ASP A 46 -4.99 7.03 3.15
N PRO A 47 -5.62 5.87 3.38
CA PRO A 47 -5.40 5.06 4.57
C PRO A 47 -3.97 4.54 4.73
N LYS A 48 -3.19 4.48 3.64
CA LYS A 48 -1.80 4.01 3.64
C LYS A 48 -0.77 5.13 3.86
N VAL A 49 -0.99 6.27 3.17
CA VAL A 49 0.02 7.33 3.06
C VAL A 49 -0.33 8.59 3.82
N HIS A 50 -1.52 8.67 4.45
CA HIS A 50 -1.86 9.82 5.27
C HIS A 50 -0.79 10.08 6.34
N LEU A 51 -0.57 11.33 6.63
CA LEU A 51 0.45 11.75 7.59
C LEU A 51 0.01 11.41 9.02
N LYS A 52 0.41 10.24 9.50
CA LYS A 52 0.08 9.74 10.86
C LYS A 52 0.48 10.70 11.97
N ARG A 53 1.49 11.55 11.73
CA ARG A 53 1.93 12.61 12.63
C ARG A 53 0.78 13.59 12.95
N PHE A 54 -0.07 13.90 11.95
CA PHE A 54 -1.19 14.83 12.07
C PHE A 54 -2.56 14.13 12.20
N PHE A 55 -2.70 12.96 11.55
CA PHE A 55 -4.00 12.28 11.37
C PHE A 55 -4.00 10.84 11.88
N GLY A 56 -2.97 10.43 12.65
CA GLY A 56 -2.92 9.10 13.25
C GLY A 56 -3.89 8.92 14.40
N ASP A 57 -4.12 7.67 14.80
CA ASP A 57 -5.01 7.34 15.91
C ASP A 57 -4.61 8.05 17.20
N GLY A 58 -5.58 8.73 17.82
CA GLY A 58 -5.37 9.48 19.06
C GLY A 58 -4.73 10.87 18.89
N VAL A 59 -4.29 11.23 17.68
CA VAL A 59 -3.83 12.60 17.39
C VAL A 59 -5.04 13.50 17.21
N LYS A 60 -5.06 14.63 17.93
CA LYS A 60 -6.11 15.65 17.81
C LYS A 60 -5.48 16.96 17.41
N GLY A 61 -6.09 17.62 16.44
CA GLY A 61 -5.71 18.96 16.00
C GLY A 61 -6.91 19.66 15.36
N ASP A 62 -6.92 20.97 15.42
CA ASP A 62 -7.92 21.80 14.76
C ASP A 62 -7.37 22.21 13.40
N TYR A 63 -7.84 21.54 12.32
CA TYR A 63 -7.37 21.78 10.96
C TYR A 63 -8.48 22.36 10.09
N ILE A 64 -8.12 23.27 9.20
CA ILE A 64 -9.00 23.76 8.13
C ILE A 64 -8.45 23.22 6.80
N PHE A 65 -9.28 22.46 6.08
CA PHE A 65 -8.92 21.91 4.78
C PHE A 65 -9.51 22.75 3.66
N LEU A 66 -8.63 23.23 2.77
CA LEU A 66 -9.01 23.89 1.51
C LEU A 66 -8.66 22.93 0.38
N ILE A 67 -9.68 22.29 -0.18
CA ILE A 67 -9.50 21.22 -1.16
C ILE A 67 -9.83 21.79 -2.55
N ASP A 68 -8.79 21.87 -3.38
CA ASP A 68 -8.95 22.20 -4.79
C ASP A 68 -9.49 20.98 -5.55
N GLU A 69 -10.27 21.21 -6.61
CA GLU A 69 -10.88 20.15 -7.45
C GLU A 69 -11.62 19.07 -6.61
N ALA A 70 -12.31 19.50 -5.54
CA ALA A 70 -12.98 18.61 -4.58
C ALA A 70 -13.96 17.62 -5.22
N HIS A 71 -14.49 17.93 -6.42
CA HIS A 71 -15.35 17.03 -7.17
C HIS A 71 -14.66 15.69 -7.54
N ASN A 72 -13.33 15.69 -7.65
CA ASN A 72 -12.54 14.49 -7.92
C ASN A 72 -12.36 13.60 -6.68
N LEU A 73 -12.64 14.13 -5.46
CA LEU A 73 -12.34 13.44 -4.22
C LEU A 73 -13.17 12.15 -4.05
N VAL A 74 -14.40 12.12 -4.58
CA VAL A 74 -15.26 10.93 -4.52
C VAL A 74 -14.64 9.76 -5.29
N ASP A 75 -14.23 10.00 -6.54
CA ASP A 75 -13.63 8.94 -7.37
C ASP A 75 -12.23 8.55 -6.87
N ARG A 76 -11.51 9.51 -6.32
CA ARG A 76 -10.21 9.26 -5.68
C ARG A 76 -10.37 8.48 -4.39
N GLY A 77 -11.34 8.85 -3.54
CA GLY A 77 -11.66 8.12 -2.32
C GLY A 77 -12.01 6.67 -2.61
N ARG A 78 -12.87 6.42 -3.61
CA ARG A 78 -13.17 5.05 -4.05
C ARG A 78 -11.91 4.27 -4.40
N LYS A 79 -10.98 4.87 -5.15
CA LYS A 79 -9.70 4.21 -5.52
C LYS A 79 -8.79 3.97 -4.32
N MET A 80 -8.71 4.92 -3.39
CA MET A 80 -7.89 4.81 -2.17
C MET A 80 -8.36 3.67 -1.27
N TYR A 81 -9.69 3.48 -1.19
CA TYR A 81 -10.34 2.48 -0.34
C TYR A 81 -10.78 1.23 -1.12
N SER A 82 -10.20 0.99 -2.28
CA SER A 82 -10.45 -0.22 -3.08
C SER A 82 -9.15 -0.97 -3.34
N ALA A 83 -9.25 -2.28 -3.40
CA ALA A 83 -8.14 -3.14 -3.81
C ALA A 83 -8.63 -4.23 -4.74
N THR A 84 -7.76 -4.67 -5.62
CA THR A 84 -8.04 -5.74 -6.59
C THR A 84 -6.96 -6.80 -6.48
N LEU A 85 -7.36 -8.05 -6.47
CA LEU A 85 -6.46 -9.20 -6.54
C LEU A 85 -6.78 -9.99 -7.81
N CYS A 86 -5.85 -9.97 -8.78
CA CYS A 86 -6.03 -10.65 -10.05
C CYS A 86 -5.39 -12.04 -10.05
N LYS A 87 -6.12 -13.02 -10.54
CA LYS A 87 -5.62 -14.38 -10.71
C LYS A 87 -4.39 -14.44 -11.62
N GLU A 88 -4.34 -13.60 -12.63
CA GLU A 88 -3.25 -13.49 -13.60
C GLU A 88 -1.93 -13.13 -12.91
N GLU A 89 -1.95 -12.20 -11.95
CA GLU A 89 -0.76 -11.80 -11.17
C GLU A 89 -0.24 -12.96 -10.30
N ILE A 90 -1.15 -13.73 -9.69
CA ILE A 90 -0.78 -14.96 -8.96
C ILE A 90 -0.05 -15.94 -9.86
N LEU A 91 -0.56 -16.15 -11.09
CA LEU A 91 0.03 -17.10 -12.04
C LEU A 91 1.35 -16.61 -12.61
N GLU A 92 1.50 -15.31 -12.85
CA GLU A 92 2.76 -14.70 -13.31
C GLU A 92 3.84 -14.85 -12.25
N THR A 93 3.52 -14.51 -11.00
CA THR A 93 4.44 -14.70 -9.87
C THR A 93 4.79 -16.18 -9.67
N ALA A 94 3.81 -17.08 -9.78
CA ALA A 94 4.05 -18.52 -9.71
C ALA A 94 5.02 -19.01 -10.80
N ARG A 95 4.90 -18.50 -12.03
CA ARG A 95 5.85 -18.81 -13.11
C ARG A 95 7.25 -18.28 -12.81
N ALA A 96 7.35 -17.06 -12.27
CA ALA A 96 8.63 -16.46 -11.94
C ALA A 96 9.38 -17.24 -10.85
N VAL A 97 8.69 -17.73 -9.82
CA VAL A 97 9.32 -18.49 -8.72
C VAL A 97 9.49 -19.97 -9.01
N LYS A 98 8.98 -20.45 -10.15
CA LYS A 98 9.12 -21.86 -10.55
C LYS A 98 10.59 -22.21 -10.77
N GLY A 99 11.10 -23.13 -9.97
CA GLY A 99 12.53 -23.50 -9.98
C GLY A 99 13.38 -22.79 -8.92
N HIS A 100 12.88 -21.73 -8.29
CA HIS A 100 13.54 -20.99 -7.22
C HIS A 100 13.02 -21.38 -5.83
N SER A 101 11.69 -21.51 -5.67
CA SER A 101 11.07 -21.97 -4.42
C SER A 101 9.86 -22.87 -4.66
N ALA A 102 10.02 -24.16 -4.39
CA ALA A 102 8.92 -25.13 -4.49
C ALA A 102 7.81 -24.87 -3.45
N LYS A 103 8.15 -24.27 -2.31
CA LYS A 103 7.18 -23.91 -1.25
C LYS A 103 6.32 -22.74 -1.71
N LEU A 104 6.95 -21.64 -2.13
CA LEU A 104 6.26 -20.45 -2.62
C LEU A 104 5.39 -20.77 -3.84
N TYR A 105 5.92 -21.53 -4.81
CA TYR A 105 5.17 -22.00 -5.97
C TYR A 105 3.89 -22.77 -5.58
N ARG A 106 3.97 -23.67 -4.59
CA ARG A 106 2.79 -24.42 -4.13
C ARG A 106 1.76 -23.53 -3.44
N MET A 107 2.21 -22.54 -2.68
CA MET A 107 1.31 -21.60 -1.97
C MET A 107 0.56 -20.71 -2.96
N LEU A 108 1.24 -20.15 -3.96
CA LEU A 108 0.63 -19.38 -5.04
C LEU A 108 -0.44 -20.20 -5.80
N ASN A 109 -0.12 -21.45 -6.15
CA ASN A 109 -1.09 -22.33 -6.80
C ASN A 109 -2.29 -22.68 -5.91
N ARG A 110 -2.11 -22.74 -4.61
CA ARG A 110 -3.22 -22.94 -3.65
C ARG A 110 -4.15 -21.73 -3.65
N CYS A 111 -3.62 -20.51 -3.62
CA CYS A 111 -4.41 -19.28 -3.74
C CYS A 111 -5.16 -19.23 -5.08
N ASN A 112 -4.48 -19.52 -6.20
CA ASN A 112 -5.13 -19.62 -7.51
C ASN A 112 -6.28 -20.64 -7.53
N LYS A 113 -6.08 -21.82 -6.92
CA LYS A 113 -7.15 -22.84 -6.82
C LYS A 113 -8.36 -22.29 -6.04
N ARG A 114 -8.12 -21.58 -4.94
CA ARG A 114 -9.20 -20.97 -4.14
C ARG A 114 -9.98 -19.93 -4.92
N MET A 115 -9.32 -19.08 -5.68
CA MET A 115 -9.99 -18.11 -6.56
C MET A 115 -10.81 -18.80 -7.67
N LEU A 116 -10.34 -19.92 -8.19
CA LEU A 116 -11.11 -20.72 -9.14
C LEU A 116 -12.36 -21.37 -8.53
N GLU A 117 -12.35 -21.69 -7.24
CA GLU A 117 -13.52 -22.17 -6.53
C GLU A 117 -14.60 -21.08 -6.51
N TYR A 118 -14.29 -19.84 -6.12
CA TYR A 118 -15.23 -18.73 -6.19
C TYR A 118 -15.78 -18.48 -7.61
N LYS A 119 -14.89 -18.54 -8.62
CA LYS A 119 -15.32 -18.38 -10.01
C LYS A 119 -16.34 -19.44 -10.45
N ARG A 120 -16.27 -20.66 -9.94
CA ARG A 120 -17.21 -21.75 -10.29
C ARG A 120 -18.58 -21.57 -9.66
N GLU A 121 -18.66 -20.82 -8.56
CA GLU A 121 -19.87 -20.53 -7.83
C GLU A 121 -20.56 -19.27 -8.36
N CYS A 122 -20.00 -18.62 -9.38
CA CYS A 122 -20.46 -17.34 -9.91
C CYS A 122 -20.41 -17.32 -11.45
N ASP A 123 -21.55 -16.99 -12.08
CA ASP A 123 -21.63 -16.89 -13.55
C ASP A 123 -21.03 -15.58 -14.09
N THR A 124 -21.32 -14.43 -13.45
CA THR A 124 -20.86 -13.10 -13.87
C THR A 124 -20.12 -12.38 -12.74
N TRP A 125 -20.82 -12.07 -11.67
CA TRP A 125 -20.27 -11.45 -10.46
C TRP A 125 -21.12 -11.84 -9.25
N GLN A 126 -20.54 -11.76 -8.05
CA GLN A 126 -21.25 -11.94 -6.78
C GLN A 126 -20.60 -11.13 -5.68
N VAL A 127 -21.40 -10.74 -4.69
CA VAL A 127 -20.90 -10.16 -3.45
C VAL A 127 -20.66 -11.27 -2.45
N LEU A 128 -19.53 -11.26 -1.78
CA LEU A 128 -19.17 -12.18 -0.72
C LEU A 128 -19.11 -11.41 0.61
N GLU A 129 -19.77 -11.90 1.64
CA GLU A 129 -19.68 -11.33 3.00
C GLU A 129 -18.25 -11.49 3.58
N ASN A 130 -17.56 -12.52 3.17
CA ASN A 130 -16.16 -12.75 3.53
C ASN A 130 -15.47 -13.64 2.49
N ILE A 131 -14.15 -13.53 2.40
CA ILE A 131 -13.32 -14.35 1.52
C ILE A 131 -12.80 -15.62 2.20
N GLY A 132 -13.30 -15.91 3.41
CA GLY A 132 -13.02 -17.15 4.14
C GLY A 132 -11.54 -17.46 4.26
N GLY A 133 -11.18 -18.70 3.94
CA GLY A 133 -9.78 -19.16 4.06
C GLY A 133 -8.77 -18.51 3.09
N LEU A 134 -9.21 -17.70 2.10
CA LEU A 134 -8.30 -17.03 1.19
C LEU A 134 -7.47 -15.97 1.92
N SER A 135 -8.06 -15.19 2.85
CA SER A 135 -7.32 -14.19 3.63
C SER A 135 -6.17 -14.81 4.41
N LEU A 136 -6.41 -15.92 5.09
CA LEU A 136 -5.36 -16.66 5.81
C LEU A 136 -4.29 -17.22 4.87
N GLN A 137 -4.69 -17.70 3.68
CA GLN A 137 -3.74 -18.19 2.68
C GLN A 137 -2.85 -17.04 2.16
N LEU A 138 -3.40 -15.86 1.95
CA LEU A 138 -2.66 -14.66 1.53
C LEU A 138 -1.71 -14.16 2.62
N LEU A 139 -2.12 -14.14 3.89
CA LEU A 139 -1.25 -13.81 5.01
C LEU A 139 -0.05 -14.76 5.11
N ASN A 140 -0.30 -16.07 5.04
CA ASN A 140 0.78 -17.05 5.05
C ASN A 140 1.69 -16.93 3.82
N LEU A 141 1.13 -16.57 2.66
CA LEU A 141 1.87 -16.32 1.43
C LEU A 141 2.80 -15.12 1.58
N LEU A 142 2.33 -14.01 2.18
CA LEU A 142 3.17 -12.84 2.46
C LEU A 142 4.38 -13.20 3.33
N GLY A 143 4.19 -13.91 4.44
CA GLY A 143 5.30 -14.33 5.30
C GLY A 143 6.31 -15.20 4.55
N GLU A 144 5.86 -16.05 3.62
CA GLU A 144 6.80 -16.83 2.79
C GLU A 144 7.49 -15.99 1.72
N MET A 145 6.82 -14.97 1.17
CA MET A 145 7.43 -14.02 0.24
C MET A 145 8.52 -13.19 0.93
N GLU A 146 8.30 -12.75 2.17
CA GLU A 146 9.30 -12.05 2.97
C GLU A 146 10.54 -12.94 3.18
N ASN A 147 10.36 -14.17 3.63
CA ASN A 147 11.47 -15.13 3.78
C ASN A 147 12.23 -15.39 2.46
N PHE A 148 11.52 -15.39 1.33
CA PHE A 148 12.13 -15.54 0.01
C PHE A 148 12.97 -14.32 -0.37
N LEU A 149 12.47 -13.11 -0.08
CA LEU A 149 13.14 -11.84 -0.42
C LEU A 149 14.38 -11.56 0.45
N GLU A 150 14.51 -12.20 1.63
CA GLU A 150 15.72 -12.14 2.46
C GLU A 150 16.91 -12.89 1.84
N GLN A 151 16.65 -13.73 0.84
CA GLN A 151 17.68 -14.53 0.16
C GLN A 151 18.07 -13.86 -1.18
N GLU A 152 19.29 -14.10 -1.62
CA GLU A 152 19.73 -13.63 -2.94
C GLU A 152 19.11 -14.50 -4.06
N HIS A 153 18.39 -13.84 -4.94
CA HIS A 153 17.80 -14.43 -6.15
C HIS A 153 18.06 -13.53 -7.36
N GLU A 154 17.71 -14.01 -8.54
CA GLU A 154 17.73 -13.18 -9.75
C GLU A 154 16.84 -11.93 -9.56
N GLU A 155 17.35 -10.76 -9.93
CA GLU A 155 16.66 -9.46 -9.76
C GLU A 155 15.22 -9.47 -10.30
N LYS A 156 15.03 -10.09 -11.47
CA LYS A 156 13.72 -10.22 -12.10
C LYS A 156 12.73 -11.00 -11.24
N VAL A 157 13.20 -12.07 -10.59
CA VAL A 157 12.36 -12.91 -9.72
C VAL A 157 12.06 -12.21 -8.41
N GLN A 158 13.07 -11.58 -7.80
CA GLN A 158 12.88 -10.76 -6.60
C GLN A 158 11.87 -9.64 -6.84
N LYS A 159 12.01 -8.91 -7.96
CA LYS A 159 11.07 -7.85 -8.33
C LYS A 159 9.64 -8.38 -8.48
N ALA A 160 9.43 -9.48 -9.19
CA ALA A 160 8.10 -10.06 -9.35
C ALA A 160 7.46 -10.46 -8.01
N VAL A 161 8.24 -11.03 -7.09
CA VAL A 161 7.76 -11.38 -5.74
C VAL A 161 7.46 -10.13 -4.93
N LEU A 162 8.34 -9.13 -4.98
CA LEU A 162 8.18 -7.87 -4.25
C LEU A 162 6.94 -7.10 -4.74
N ASP A 163 6.81 -6.91 -6.04
CA ASP A 163 5.67 -6.19 -6.63
C ASP A 163 4.34 -6.85 -6.24
N PHE A 164 4.27 -8.18 -6.32
CA PHE A 164 3.06 -8.91 -5.96
C PHE A 164 2.81 -8.94 -4.44
N SER A 165 3.83 -8.92 -3.61
CA SER A 165 3.67 -8.80 -2.15
C SER A 165 2.96 -7.50 -1.76
N PHE A 166 3.27 -6.39 -2.43
CA PHE A 166 2.57 -5.12 -2.23
C PHE A 166 1.10 -5.17 -2.66
N VAL A 167 0.78 -5.89 -3.73
CA VAL A 167 -0.62 -6.11 -4.16
C VAL A 167 -1.40 -6.86 -3.08
N ILE A 168 -0.84 -7.96 -2.58
CA ILE A 168 -1.48 -8.76 -1.51
C ILE A 168 -1.65 -7.94 -0.24
N GLN A 169 -0.61 -7.23 0.19
CA GLN A 169 -0.66 -6.40 1.39
C GLN A 169 -1.72 -5.31 1.27
N HIS A 170 -1.80 -4.65 0.10
CA HIS A 170 -2.84 -3.66 -0.13
C HIS A 170 -4.23 -4.28 -0.07
N PHE A 171 -4.42 -5.43 -0.71
CA PHE A 171 -5.69 -6.13 -0.71
C PHE A 171 -6.13 -6.51 0.72
N LEU A 172 -5.23 -7.07 1.51
CA LEU A 172 -5.53 -7.44 2.91
C LEU A 172 -5.83 -6.22 3.77
N ASN A 173 -5.10 -5.13 3.62
CA ASN A 173 -5.37 -3.89 4.35
C ASN A 173 -6.76 -3.33 4.02
N MET A 174 -7.19 -3.37 2.75
CA MET A 174 -8.53 -2.95 2.37
C MET A 174 -9.59 -3.93 2.86
N TYR A 175 -9.30 -5.22 2.85
CA TYR A 175 -10.19 -6.23 3.39
C TYR A 175 -10.43 -6.06 4.91
N ASP A 176 -9.40 -5.70 5.66
CA ASP A 176 -9.49 -5.43 7.10
C ASP A 176 -10.29 -4.15 7.43
N LEU A 177 -10.29 -3.18 6.49
CA LEU A 177 -11.09 -1.96 6.61
C LEU A 177 -12.52 -2.13 6.11
N ALA A 178 -12.81 -3.22 5.39
CA ALA A 178 -14.10 -3.45 4.77
C ALA A 178 -15.21 -3.64 5.83
N ASP A 179 -16.25 -2.84 5.71
CA ASP A 179 -17.47 -2.90 6.50
C ASP A 179 -18.70 -2.98 5.57
N GLU A 180 -19.88 -2.75 6.10
CA GLU A 180 -21.16 -2.77 5.35
C GLU A 180 -21.25 -1.72 4.22
N ASN A 181 -20.33 -0.75 4.15
CA ASN A 181 -20.28 0.29 3.11
C ASN A 181 -19.41 -0.13 1.90
N TYR A 182 -18.71 -1.26 2.00
CA TYR A 182 -17.89 -1.82 0.92
C TYR A 182 -18.67 -2.79 0.05
N VAL A 183 -18.43 -2.75 -1.25
CA VAL A 183 -19.07 -3.64 -2.24
C VAL A 183 -18.00 -4.30 -3.09
#